data_740524e6345f83ec665bc60906bcd17e
#
_entry.id   740524e6345f83ec665bc60906bcd17e
#
_cell.length_a   1.000
_cell.length_b   1.000
_cell.length_c   1.000
_cell.angle_alpha   90.00
_cell.angle_beta   90.00
_cell.angle_gamma   90.00
#
_symmetry.space_group_name_H-M   'P 1'
#
loop_
_entity.id
_entity.type
_entity.pdbx_description
1 polymer ?
#
loop_
_entity_poly.entity_id
_entity_poly.type
_entity_poly.pdbx_seq_one_letter_code
_entity_poly.pdbx_strand_id
1 'polypeptide(L)'
;LTGNRPGFASGENIALPHAFYGSLAANHGIGEWIMPPPALNRALAEAIWHAGVQAVRPQYCLPQFLLQRYREGDPRFDFRQYPRILVVGGGKAGAAMAAALEEALTSAGVDLSRVEGWVNVPNETVRPLKRIHLHPARPMGVNEPTPEAAYGAEQILQLARSAGPDDLLICLISGGGSALLPLPAEGISLAEKQQVVRALLRCGATIAEMNAVRKHISRIKGGRLAQEFTGRLCLTLIISDVIGDPLDVIASGPTAPDPTTYADAWSVLEKYGLLEEIPVSVREHLQRGLRGEIPETPKDLPLGPDGKPRVAHFVLASNRHALEAAAQFARQSGLEVLQLGPYLEGETRPVAETLACLARYWREEIRQPTAILSGGETTVSLPKQHGKGGRNQEFALAFLHKLSQSDPNGVILLAGGTDGEDGPTDAAGAFADAEVLRQAQTRGLNLADFLTRHDAYTFFDAVAALFRPGLTETNVMDLRVLLIEPAAGVSAADAVTKWHGTAG
;
A
#
# COMPACT_ATOMS: atom_id res chain seq x y z
N LEU A 1 -21.35 43.09 -20.05
CA LEU A 1 -21.04 42.45 -21.32
C LEU A 1 -20.69 41.02 -21.07
N THR A 2 -21.63 40.16 -21.39
CA THR A 2 -21.67 38.70 -21.22
C THR A 2 -20.74 38.03 -22.23
N GLY A 3 -19.73 37.34 -21.78
CA GLY A 3 -18.84 36.49 -22.60
C GLY A 3 -19.16 35.03 -22.37
N ASN A 4 -19.65 34.35 -23.41
CA ASN A 4 -19.97 32.94 -23.54
C ASN A 4 -18.80 32.05 -23.04
N ARG A 5 -19.05 31.21 -22.04
CA ARG A 5 -18.26 30.01 -21.77
C ARG A 5 -18.72 28.92 -22.75
N PRO A 6 -17.80 28.25 -23.46
CA PRO A 6 -18.16 27.09 -24.26
C PRO A 6 -18.64 25.97 -23.32
N GLY A 7 -19.88 25.53 -23.54
CA GLY A 7 -20.50 24.46 -22.79
C GLY A 7 -19.80 23.14 -23.04
N PHE A 8 -19.46 22.45 -21.96
CA PHE A 8 -19.23 21.02 -21.99
C PHE A 8 -20.52 20.33 -22.45
N ALA A 9 -20.40 19.46 -23.43
CA ALA A 9 -21.49 18.61 -23.87
C ALA A 9 -22.08 17.89 -22.66
N SER A 10 -23.35 18.14 -22.46
CA SER A 10 -24.17 17.47 -21.46
C SER A 10 -24.32 15.99 -21.84
N GLY A 11 -23.97 15.11 -20.90
CA GLY A 11 -24.48 13.76 -20.89
C GLY A 11 -23.50 12.71 -21.33
N GLU A 12 -22.79 12.22 -20.36
CA GLU A 12 -22.77 10.79 -20.06
C GLU A 12 -22.22 10.70 -18.64
N ASN A 13 -23.11 10.37 -17.70
CA ASN A 13 -22.75 9.89 -16.39
C ASN A 13 -21.86 8.66 -16.62
N ILE A 14 -20.55 8.80 -16.34
CA ILE A 14 -19.71 7.64 -16.10
C ILE A 14 -20.16 7.08 -14.74
N ALA A 15 -21.29 6.38 -14.78
CA ALA A 15 -21.71 5.50 -13.72
C ALA A 15 -20.64 4.43 -13.57
N LEU A 16 -20.22 4.20 -12.35
CA LEU A 16 -19.57 2.93 -11.96
C LEU A 16 -20.33 1.78 -12.66
N PRO A 17 -19.68 0.72 -13.13
CA PRO A 17 -20.38 -0.38 -13.75
C PRO A 17 -21.35 -1.01 -12.75
N HIS A 18 -22.61 -0.63 -12.85
CA HIS A 18 -23.77 -1.24 -12.18
C HIS A 18 -24.11 -2.61 -12.78
N ALA A 19 -23.12 -3.45 -13.05
CA ALA A 19 -23.34 -4.72 -13.74
C ALA A 19 -23.60 -5.90 -12.79
N PHE A 20 -23.99 -5.67 -11.53
CA PHE A 20 -24.39 -6.78 -10.65
C PHE A 20 -25.63 -6.52 -9.78
N TYR A 21 -26.32 -5.41 -9.93
CA TYR A 21 -27.62 -5.22 -9.24
C TYR A 21 -28.72 -4.95 -10.26
N GLY A 22 -29.48 -6.00 -10.54
CA GLY A 22 -30.72 -5.90 -11.27
C GLY A 22 -31.67 -4.90 -10.61
N SER A 23 -32.22 -4.02 -11.44
CA SER A 23 -33.35 -3.14 -11.25
C SER A 23 -34.38 -3.65 -10.23
N LEU A 24 -34.47 -2.99 -9.10
CA LEU A 24 -35.67 -2.96 -8.25
C LEU A 24 -35.58 -1.75 -7.32
N ALA A 25 -35.81 -0.56 -7.85
CA ALA A 25 -36.14 0.60 -7.02
C ALA A 25 -36.94 1.62 -7.84
N ALA A 26 -38.23 1.41 -7.91
CA ALA A 26 -39.18 2.50 -8.08
C ALA A 26 -40.52 2.11 -7.42
N ASN A 27 -40.94 2.91 -6.45
CA ASN A 27 -42.26 3.02 -5.85
C ASN A 27 -42.72 1.94 -4.87
N HIS A 28 -42.71 2.23 -3.58
CA HIS A 28 -43.89 2.51 -2.77
C HIS A 28 -43.49 2.65 -1.32
N GLY A 29 -44.10 3.56 -0.61
CA GLY A 29 -43.76 3.99 0.74
C GLY A 29 -43.95 2.93 1.83
N ILE A 30 -43.28 3.19 2.94
CA ILE A 30 -43.54 2.76 4.32
C ILE A 30 -43.31 1.26 4.58
N GLY A 31 -42.18 0.99 5.17
CA GLY A 31 -41.76 -0.27 5.75
C GLY A 31 -40.28 -0.45 5.48
N GLU A 32 -39.43 -0.24 6.48
CA GLU A 32 -38.07 -0.75 6.43
C GLU A 32 -38.17 -2.27 6.22
N TRP A 33 -38.04 -2.69 4.97
CA TRP A 33 -37.77 -4.09 4.68
C TRP A 33 -36.37 -4.37 5.19
N ILE A 34 -36.26 -4.82 6.46
CA ILE A 34 -35.05 -5.43 6.97
C ILE A 34 -34.86 -6.69 6.14
N MET A 35 -34.04 -6.58 5.09
CA MET A 35 -33.59 -7.78 4.39
C MET A 35 -32.93 -8.70 5.40
N PRO A 36 -33.21 -10.01 5.38
CA PRO A 36 -32.49 -10.92 6.25
C PRO A 36 -30.98 -10.75 6.01
N PRO A 37 -30.16 -10.75 7.07
CA PRO A 37 -28.74 -10.60 6.91
C PRO A 37 -28.21 -11.67 5.94
N PRO A 38 -27.24 -11.34 5.09
CA PRO A 38 -26.68 -12.27 4.13
C PRO A 38 -26.05 -13.46 4.87
N ALA A 39 -26.19 -14.65 4.30
CA ALA A 39 -25.45 -15.81 4.82
C ALA A 39 -23.94 -15.55 4.72
N LEU A 40 -23.23 -15.65 5.84
CA LEU A 40 -21.79 -15.48 5.85
C LEU A 40 -21.12 -16.65 5.11
N ASN A 41 -20.27 -16.32 4.15
CA ASN A 41 -19.52 -17.29 3.37
C ASN A 41 -18.23 -16.65 2.83
N ARG A 42 -17.36 -17.49 2.25
CA ARG A 42 -16.08 -17.02 1.68
C ARG A 42 -16.29 -16.02 0.56
N ALA A 43 -17.33 -16.19 -0.27
CA ALA A 43 -17.61 -15.27 -1.38
C ALA A 43 -17.92 -13.84 -0.89
N LEU A 44 -18.62 -13.69 0.24
CA LEU A 44 -18.87 -12.40 0.86
C LEU A 44 -17.58 -11.78 1.41
N ALA A 45 -16.73 -12.57 2.10
CA ALA A 45 -15.43 -12.11 2.58
C ALA A 45 -14.53 -11.63 1.41
N GLU A 46 -14.51 -12.39 0.32
CA GLU A 46 -13.80 -12.06 -0.90
C GLU A 46 -14.35 -10.77 -1.55
N ALA A 47 -15.68 -10.62 -1.65
CA ALA A 47 -16.30 -9.41 -2.21
C ALA A 47 -15.96 -8.15 -1.39
N ILE A 48 -15.96 -8.25 -0.06
CA ILE A 48 -15.54 -7.16 0.84
C ILE A 48 -14.06 -6.81 0.61
N TRP A 49 -13.18 -7.82 0.52
CA TRP A 49 -11.77 -7.63 0.23
C TRP A 49 -11.57 -6.94 -1.13
N HIS A 50 -12.25 -7.44 -2.18
CA HIS A 50 -12.18 -6.85 -3.52
C HIS A 50 -12.68 -5.41 -3.56
N ALA A 51 -13.74 -5.06 -2.84
CA ALA A 51 -14.23 -3.68 -2.74
C ALA A 51 -13.16 -2.75 -2.14
N GLY A 52 -12.47 -3.21 -1.09
CA GLY A 52 -11.34 -2.48 -0.50
C GLY A 52 -10.19 -2.28 -1.48
N VAL A 53 -9.75 -3.35 -2.12
CA VAL A 53 -8.62 -3.30 -3.07
C VAL A 53 -8.98 -2.47 -4.32
N GLN A 54 -10.18 -2.59 -4.85
CA GLN A 54 -10.61 -1.83 -6.02
C GLN A 54 -10.52 -0.32 -5.79
N ALA A 55 -10.91 0.16 -4.60
CA ALA A 55 -10.89 1.59 -4.27
C ALA A 55 -9.49 2.20 -4.28
N VAL A 56 -8.45 1.39 -4.04
CA VAL A 56 -7.05 1.82 -3.99
C VAL A 56 -6.24 1.50 -5.24
N ARG A 57 -6.87 0.95 -6.27
CA ARG A 57 -6.23 0.73 -7.57
C ARG A 57 -6.04 2.06 -8.31
N PRO A 58 -4.87 2.31 -8.93
CA PRO A 58 -4.56 3.57 -9.58
C PRO A 58 -5.60 4.04 -10.59
N GLN A 59 -6.17 3.13 -11.39
CA GLN A 59 -7.19 3.45 -12.40
C GLN A 59 -8.49 4.01 -11.83
N TYR A 60 -8.73 3.86 -10.53
CA TYR A 60 -9.90 4.42 -9.84
C TYR A 60 -9.52 5.60 -8.96
N CYS A 61 -8.56 5.45 -8.04
CA CYS A 61 -8.25 6.49 -7.07
C CYS A 61 -7.60 7.74 -7.70
N LEU A 62 -6.72 7.59 -8.70
CA LEU A 62 -6.00 8.70 -9.28
C LEU A 62 -6.90 9.64 -10.11
N PRO A 63 -7.70 9.17 -11.11
CA PRO A 63 -8.60 10.04 -11.85
C PRO A 63 -9.65 10.71 -10.97
N GLN A 64 -10.22 9.99 -9.99
CA GLN A 64 -11.18 10.56 -9.04
C GLN A 64 -10.57 11.70 -8.24
N PHE A 65 -9.38 11.51 -7.70
CA PHE A 65 -8.67 12.53 -6.95
C PHE A 65 -8.40 13.78 -7.79
N LEU A 66 -7.85 13.62 -8.99
CA LEU A 66 -7.55 14.74 -9.88
C LEU A 66 -8.81 15.53 -10.26
N LEU A 67 -9.88 14.81 -10.60
CA LEU A 67 -11.17 15.42 -10.97
C LEU A 67 -11.80 16.17 -9.78
N GLN A 68 -11.74 15.58 -8.58
CA GLN A 68 -12.24 16.23 -7.37
C GLN A 68 -11.51 17.53 -7.11
N ARG A 69 -10.16 17.54 -7.11
CA ARG A 69 -9.34 18.73 -6.90
C ARG A 69 -9.61 19.82 -7.93
N TYR A 70 -9.76 19.44 -9.20
CA TYR A 70 -10.14 20.37 -10.25
C TYR A 70 -11.53 20.98 -10.02
N ARG A 71 -12.52 20.18 -9.62
CA ARG A 71 -13.89 20.65 -9.30
C ARG A 71 -13.94 21.55 -8.07
N GLU A 72 -13.10 21.31 -7.09
CA GLU A 72 -12.93 22.17 -5.90
C GLU A 72 -12.28 23.53 -6.23
N GLY A 73 -11.83 23.72 -7.47
CA GLY A 73 -11.22 24.96 -7.95
C GLY A 73 -9.76 25.12 -7.54
N ASP A 74 -9.06 24.03 -7.17
CA ASP A 74 -7.62 24.07 -6.89
C ASP A 74 -6.85 24.33 -8.19
N PRO A 75 -6.22 25.53 -8.35
CA PRO A 75 -5.57 25.89 -9.60
C PRO A 75 -4.38 24.99 -9.97
N ARG A 76 -3.81 24.28 -9.00
CA ARG A 76 -2.69 23.35 -9.23
C ARG A 76 -3.08 22.22 -10.17
N PHE A 77 -4.37 21.85 -10.21
CA PHE A 77 -4.92 20.73 -10.98
C PHE A 77 -5.58 21.16 -12.30
N ASP A 78 -5.49 22.43 -12.71
CA ASP A 78 -5.77 22.81 -14.09
C ASP A 78 -4.49 22.60 -14.93
N PHE A 79 -4.31 21.38 -15.41
CA PHE A 79 -3.11 20.97 -16.14
C PHE A 79 -2.92 21.69 -17.49
N ARG A 80 -3.95 22.35 -18.01
CA ARG A 80 -3.89 23.10 -19.27
C ARG A 80 -3.05 24.38 -19.16
N GLN A 81 -2.84 24.89 -17.94
CA GLN A 81 -2.03 26.08 -17.71
C GLN A 81 -0.51 25.86 -17.81
N TYR A 82 -0.05 24.60 -17.73
CA TYR A 82 1.38 24.28 -17.73
C TYR A 82 1.87 24.06 -19.15
N PRO A 83 2.97 24.74 -19.59
CA PRO A 83 3.50 24.58 -20.94
C PRO A 83 4.07 23.18 -21.17
N ARG A 84 4.66 22.57 -20.13
CA ARG A 84 5.21 21.22 -20.15
C ARG A 84 4.88 20.50 -18.84
N ILE A 85 4.56 19.22 -18.94
CA ILE A 85 4.26 18.33 -17.82
C ILE A 85 5.26 17.18 -17.85
N LEU A 86 6.14 17.17 -16.86
CA LEU A 86 7.13 16.12 -16.67
C LEU A 86 6.57 15.09 -15.69
N VAL A 87 6.68 13.81 -16.03
CA VAL A 87 6.21 12.72 -15.17
C VAL A 87 7.37 11.81 -14.81
N VAL A 88 7.65 11.68 -13.52
CA VAL A 88 8.73 10.84 -13.02
C VAL A 88 8.20 9.93 -11.91
N GLY A 89 8.94 8.89 -11.56
CA GLY A 89 8.52 8.08 -10.42
C GLY A 89 9.09 6.68 -10.39
N GLY A 90 8.62 5.90 -9.41
CA GLY A 90 8.97 4.49 -9.28
C GLY A 90 8.19 3.79 -8.18
N GLY A 91 7.85 2.54 -8.43
CA GLY A 91 7.13 1.69 -7.49
C GLY A 91 6.41 0.53 -8.18
N LYS A 92 5.92 -0.42 -7.40
CA LYS A 92 5.18 -1.60 -7.89
C LYS A 92 3.92 -1.19 -8.67
N ALA A 93 3.19 -0.16 -8.21
CA ALA A 93 2.02 0.38 -8.89
C ALA A 93 2.36 1.45 -9.95
N GLY A 94 3.63 1.75 -10.20
CA GLY A 94 4.08 2.85 -11.07
C GLY A 94 3.53 2.77 -12.48
N ALA A 95 3.47 1.58 -13.09
CA ALA A 95 2.92 1.38 -14.42
C ALA A 95 1.42 1.71 -14.50
N ALA A 96 0.64 1.25 -13.52
CA ALA A 96 -0.78 1.54 -13.44
C ALA A 96 -1.06 3.03 -13.13
N MET A 97 -0.26 3.64 -12.25
CA MET A 97 -0.35 5.08 -11.95
C MET A 97 -0.05 5.92 -13.19
N ALA A 98 1.00 5.59 -13.96
CA ALA A 98 1.36 6.30 -15.16
C ALA A 98 0.27 6.19 -16.25
N ALA A 99 -0.29 4.99 -16.43
CA ALA A 99 -1.39 4.76 -17.37
C ALA A 99 -2.64 5.56 -16.98
N ALA A 100 -3.04 5.49 -15.71
CA ALA A 100 -4.19 6.22 -15.18
C ALA A 100 -4.01 7.75 -15.29
N LEU A 101 -2.78 8.25 -15.06
CA LEU A 101 -2.47 9.67 -15.23
C LEU A 101 -2.58 10.10 -16.69
N GLU A 102 -2.01 9.34 -17.62
CA GLU A 102 -2.05 9.67 -19.06
C GLU A 102 -3.50 9.69 -19.60
N GLU A 103 -4.33 8.75 -19.14
CA GLU A 103 -5.76 8.72 -19.45
C GLU A 103 -6.51 9.92 -18.84
N ALA A 104 -6.24 10.25 -17.58
CA ALA A 104 -6.85 11.38 -16.90
C ALA A 104 -6.47 12.73 -17.56
N LEU A 105 -5.21 12.92 -17.94
CA LEU A 105 -4.75 14.10 -18.68
C LEU A 105 -5.42 14.20 -20.06
N THR A 106 -5.56 13.08 -20.77
CA THR A 106 -6.29 13.02 -22.06
C THR A 106 -7.76 13.44 -21.86
N SER A 107 -8.42 12.87 -20.86
CA SER A 107 -9.83 13.18 -20.55
C SER A 107 -10.04 14.63 -20.10
N ALA A 108 -9.04 15.25 -19.49
CA ALA A 108 -9.04 16.66 -19.11
C ALA A 108 -8.75 17.62 -20.28
N GLY A 109 -8.56 17.09 -21.51
CA GLY A 109 -8.28 17.88 -22.71
C GLY A 109 -6.86 18.47 -22.75
N VAL A 110 -5.90 17.85 -22.05
CA VAL A 110 -4.49 18.23 -22.10
C VAL A 110 -3.87 17.72 -23.40
N ASP A 111 -3.18 18.59 -24.12
CA ASP A 111 -2.38 18.19 -25.26
C ASP A 111 -1.21 17.32 -24.81
N LEU A 112 -1.26 16.03 -25.11
CA LEU A 112 -0.22 15.09 -24.70
C LEU A 112 1.15 15.38 -25.33
N SER A 113 1.26 16.22 -26.38
CA SER A 113 2.57 16.64 -26.91
C SER A 113 3.41 17.39 -25.86
N ARG A 114 2.76 17.98 -24.85
CA ARG A 114 3.40 18.67 -23.73
C ARG A 114 3.79 17.76 -22.57
N VAL A 115 3.44 16.48 -22.65
CA VAL A 115 3.72 15.47 -21.61
C VAL A 115 4.96 14.67 -22.00
N GLU A 116 5.87 14.52 -21.09
CA GLU A 116 7.06 13.67 -21.20
C GLU A 116 7.29 12.97 -19.87
N GLY A 117 7.61 11.67 -19.87
CA GLY A 117 7.76 10.98 -18.62
C GLY A 117 8.71 9.78 -18.65
N TRP A 118 9.25 9.47 -17.46
CA TRP A 118 10.08 8.31 -17.20
C TRP A 118 9.75 7.73 -15.81
N VAL A 119 9.25 6.49 -15.77
CA VAL A 119 8.85 5.81 -14.52
C VAL A 119 9.51 4.44 -14.44
N ASN A 120 10.24 4.20 -13.36
CA ASN A 120 10.87 2.91 -13.08
C ASN A 120 9.83 1.93 -12.49
N VAL A 121 9.66 0.79 -13.14
CA VAL A 121 8.64 -0.21 -12.79
C VAL A 121 9.23 -1.63 -12.78
N PRO A 122 8.57 -2.62 -12.15
CA PRO A 122 8.92 -4.02 -12.35
C PRO A 122 8.81 -4.42 -13.83
N ASN A 123 9.73 -5.28 -14.28
CA ASN A 123 9.85 -5.65 -15.70
C ASN A 123 8.53 -6.16 -16.29
N GLU A 124 7.81 -6.96 -15.52
CA GLU A 124 6.58 -7.65 -15.93
C GLU A 124 5.38 -6.70 -16.06
N THR A 125 5.49 -5.48 -15.53
CA THR A 125 4.43 -4.47 -15.59
C THR A 125 4.60 -3.47 -16.75
N VAL A 126 5.69 -3.58 -17.50
CA VAL A 126 5.96 -2.71 -18.65
C VAL A 126 4.91 -2.92 -19.73
N ARG A 127 4.34 -1.81 -20.18
CA ARG A 127 3.38 -1.73 -21.28
C ARG A 127 3.54 -0.45 -22.06
N PRO A 128 3.15 -0.40 -23.34
CA PRO A 128 3.26 0.83 -24.12
C PRO A 128 2.28 1.89 -23.60
N LEU A 129 2.80 3.09 -23.34
CA LEU A 129 2.03 4.31 -23.11
C LEU A 129 2.35 5.32 -24.20
N LYS A 130 1.53 6.38 -24.35
CA LYS A 130 1.69 7.35 -25.43
C LYS A 130 2.89 8.29 -25.24
N ARG A 131 3.13 8.72 -24.00
CA ARG A 131 4.11 9.78 -23.66
C ARG A 131 5.01 9.44 -22.48
N ILE A 132 4.59 8.55 -21.60
CA ILE A 132 5.35 8.17 -20.41
C ILE A 132 6.10 6.87 -20.70
N HIS A 133 7.43 6.91 -20.64
CA HIS A 133 8.27 5.71 -20.76
C HIS A 133 8.26 4.91 -19.47
N LEU A 134 7.80 3.67 -19.53
CA LEU A 134 7.89 2.70 -18.43
C LEU A 134 9.21 1.94 -18.57
N HIS A 135 10.15 2.21 -17.67
CA HIS A 135 11.46 1.59 -17.69
C HIS A 135 11.49 0.29 -16.88
N PRO A 136 11.86 -0.86 -17.50
CA PRO A 136 12.01 -2.14 -16.79
C PRO A 136 13.21 -2.05 -15.85
N ALA A 137 12.96 -1.81 -14.57
CA ALA A 137 14.00 -1.48 -13.61
C ALA A 137 14.47 -2.67 -12.76
N ARG A 138 13.61 -3.68 -12.57
CA ARG A 138 13.96 -4.92 -11.86
C ARG A 138 12.92 -6.02 -12.12
N PRO A 139 13.30 -7.31 -12.06
CA PRO A 139 12.33 -8.42 -12.05
C PRO A 139 11.39 -8.36 -10.83
N MET A 140 10.18 -8.88 -10.99
CA MET A 140 9.24 -9.04 -9.88
C MET A 140 9.82 -9.99 -8.81
N GLY A 141 9.46 -9.79 -7.55
CA GLY A 141 9.99 -10.58 -6.43
C GLY A 141 11.43 -10.23 -6.01
N VAL A 142 12.21 -9.52 -6.82
CA VAL A 142 13.56 -9.06 -6.45
C VAL A 142 13.45 -7.75 -5.66
N ASN A 143 13.88 -7.73 -4.40
CA ASN A 143 13.83 -6.55 -3.55
C ASN A 143 15.15 -5.76 -3.46
N GLU A 144 16.15 -6.15 -4.25
CA GLU A 144 17.42 -5.43 -4.34
C GLU A 144 17.46 -4.48 -5.54
N PRO A 145 18.15 -3.34 -5.41
CA PRO A 145 18.43 -2.44 -6.53
C PRO A 145 19.21 -3.14 -7.67
N THR A 146 18.92 -2.75 -8.90
CA THR A 146 19.62 -3.27 -10.10
C THR A 146 20.35 -2.15 -10.84
N PRO A 147 21.29 -2.45 -11.73
CA PRO A 147 21.91 -1.45 -12.63
C PRO A 147 20.87 -0.71 -13.50
N GLU A 148 19.84 -1.43 -13.97
CA GLU A 148 18.74 -0.87 -14.76
C GLU A 148 17.95 0.15 -13.94
N ALA A 149 17.66 -0.17 -12.66
CA ALA A 149 16.99 0.78 -11.76
C ALA A 149 17.83 2.04 -11.51
N ALA A 150 19.15 1.89 -11.38
CA ALA A 150 20.07 3.03 -11.22
C ALA A 150 20.13 3.88 -12.48
N TYR A 151 20.19 3.26 -13.66
CA TYR A 151 20.12 3.96 -14.95
C TYR A 151 18.81 4.75 -15.09
N GLY A 152 17.67 4.10 -14.82
CA GLY A 152 16.38 4.78 -14.88
C GLY A 152 16.25 5.91 -13.84
N ALA A 153 16.83 5.76 -12.65
CA ALA A 153 16.85 6.83 -11.66
C ALA A 153 17.72 8.04 -12.08
N GLU A 154 18.80 7.82 -12.84
CA GLU A 154 19.56 8.91 -13.47
C GLU A 154 18.73 9.64 -14.54
N GLN A 155 17.98 8.91 -15.39
CA GLN A 155 17.08 9.52 -16.39
C GLN A 155 15.99 10.37 -15.71
N ILE A 156 15.41 9.87 -14.62
CA ILE A 156 14.43 10.60 -13.80
C ILE A 156 15.02 11.92 -13.28
N LEU A 157 16.25 11.87 -12.75
CA LEU A 157 16.92 13.06 -12.22
C LEU A 157 17.24 14.07 -13.32
N GLN A 158 17.70 13.60 -14.49
CA GLN A 158 17.97 14.44 -15.65
C GLN A 158 16.69 15.10 -16.18
N LEU A 159 15.59 14.35 -16.25
CA LEU A 159 14.30 14.88 -16.66
C LEU A 159 13.81 15.96 -15.68
N ALA A 160 13.92 15.75 -14.37
CA ALA A 160 13.56 16.77 -13.38
C ALA A 160 14.41 18.04 -13.51
N ARG A 161 15.73 17.91 -13.78
CA ARG A 161 16.65 19.04 -14.02
C ARG A 161 16.37 19.80 -15.30
N SER A 162 15.73 19.16 -16.29
CA SER A 162 15.42 19.79 -17.59
C SER A 162 14.23 20.75 -17.52
N ALA A 163 13.57 20.86 -16.36
CA ALA A 163 12.38 21.68 -16.17
C ALA A 163 12.65 23.16 -16.35
N GLY A 164 11.81 23.83 -17.13
CA GLY A 164 11.72 25.28 -17.20
C GLY A 164 10.91 25.86 -16.03
N PRO A 165 10.95 27.20 -15.83
CA PRO A 165 10.37 27.86 -14.65
C PRO A 165 8.83 27.69 -14.53
N ASP A 166 8.13 27.44 -15.63
CA ASP A 166 6.67 27.30 -15.66
C ASP A 166 6.21 25.84 -15.77
N ASP A 167 7.14 24.88 -15.80
CA ASP A 167 6.83 23.47 -15.96
C ASP A 167 6.26 22.85 -14.67
N LEU A 168 5.45 21.83 -14.88
CA LEU A 168 4.92 20.96 -13.82
C LEU A 168 5.71 19.65 -13.80
N LEU A 169 6.12 19.24 -12.60
CA LEU A 169 6.60 17.86 -12.34
C LEU A 169 5.51 17.09 -11.61
N ILE A 170 5.13 15.93 -12.11
CA ILE A 170 4.29 14.96 -11.41
C ILE A 170 5.16 13.77 -11.02
N CYS A 171 5.31 13.54 -9.71
CA CYS A 171 6.10 12.44 -9.16
C CYS A 171 5.17 11.32 -8.69
N LEU A 172 5.24 10.16 -9.34
CA LEU A 172 4.41 8.98 -9.04
C LEU A 172 5.18 8.02 -8.14
N ILE A 173 4.75 7.86 -6.90
CA ILE A 173 5.44 7.05 -5.89
C ILE A 173 4.50 5.97 -5.36
N SER A 174 5.01 4.73 -5.29
CA SER A 174 4.31 3.63 -4.64
C SER A 174 5.29 2.66 -3.98
N GLY A 175 4.77 1.63 -3.33
CA GLY A 175 5.52 0.59 -2.66
C GLY A 175 6.64 -0.02 -3.50
N GLY A 176 7.73 -0.40 -2.85
CA GLY A 176 8.94 -0.90 -3.52
C GLY A 176 9.80 0.19 -4.19
N GLY A 177 9.40 1.46 -4.15
CA GLY A 177 10.12 2.59 -4.75
C GLY A 177 11.56 2.73 -4.28
N SER A 178 11.88 2.34 -3.05
CA SER A 178 13.26 2.40 -2.54
C SER A 178 14.27 1.58 -3.35
N ALA A 179 13.87 0.41 -3.88
CA ALA A 179 14.71 -0.43 -4.74
C ALA A 179 14.67 0.02 -6.21
N LEU A 180 13.56 0.62 -6.63
CA LEU A 180 13.36 1.12 -8.00
C LEU A 180 13.98 2.50 -8.25
N LEU A 181 14.36 3.24 -7.20
CA LEU A 181 15.02 4.55 -7.26
C LEU A 181 16.35 4.55 -6.48
N PRO A 182 17.35 3.72 -6.87
CA PRO A 182 18.52 3.46 -6.04
C PRO A 182 19.73 4.38 -6.28
N LEU A 183 19.62 5.49 -6.97
CA LEU A 183 20.74 6.32 -7.44
C LEU A 183 21.75 6.61 -6.34
N PRO A 184 23.01 6.05 -6.40
CA PRO A 184 24.03 6.27 -5.38
C PRO A 184 24.55 7.71 -5.36
N ALA A 185 25.11 8.15 -4.25
CA ALA A 185 25.88 9.39 -4.15
C ALA A 185 27.14 9.31 -5.02
N GLU A 186 27.67 10.45 -5.42
CA GLU A 186 28.89 10.52 -6.23
C GLU A 186 30.07 9.85 -5.52
N GLY A 187 30.82 9.05 -6.28
CA GLY A 187 31.94 8.27 -5.76
C GLY A 187 31.54 6.95 -5.07
N ILE A 188 30.25 6.65 -4.94
CA ILE A 188 29.74 5.39 -4.39
C ILE A 188 29.14 4.56 -5.54
N SER A 189 29.61 3.33 -5.71
CA SER A 189 29.02 2.40 -6.66
C SER A 189 27.69 1.80 -6.15
N LEU A 190 26.87 1.26 -7.08
CA LEU A 190 25.66 0.55 -6.71
C LEU A 190 25.96 -0.67 -5.83
N ALA A 191 27.03 -1.41 -6.14
CA ALA A 191 27.43 -2.58 -5.37
C ALA A 191 27.80 -2.22 -3.91
N GLU A 192 28.50 -1.13 -3.71
CA GLU A 192 28.85 -0.62 -2.37
C GLU A 192 27.60 -0.20 -1.60
N LYS A 193 26.66 0.50 -2.26
CA LYS A 193 25.36 0.85 -1.64
C LYS A 193 24.57 -0.40 -1.25
N GLN A 194 24.53 -1.43 -2.09
CA GLN A 194 23.88 -2.71 -1.78
C GLN A 194 24.56 -3.40 -0.59
N GLN A 195 25.90 -3.40 -0.52
CA GLN A 195 26.64 -3.97 0.59
C GLN A 195 26.24 -3.34 1.93
N VAL A 196 26.16 -1.99 2.01
CA VAL A 196 25.71 -1.29 3.21
C VAL A 196 24.29 -1.68 3.60
N VAL A 197 23.37 -1.72 2.65
CA VAL A 197 21.97 -2.09 2.93
C VAL A 197 21.85 -3.53 3.44
N ARG A 198 22.60 -4.48 2.84
CA ARG A 198 22.64 -5.87 3.31
C ARG A 198 23.23 -5.98 4.72
N ALA A 199 24.28 -5.21 5.02
CA ALA A 199 24.87 -5.19 6.36
C ALA A 199 23.85 -4.70 7.41
N LEU A 200 23.14 -3.60 7.13
CA LEU A 200 22.08 -3.08 8.00
C LEU A 200 20.93 -4.08 8.20
N LEU A 201 20.47 -4.74 7.13
CA LEU A 201 19.45 -5.77 7.24
C LEU A 201 19.91 -6.96 8.09
N ARG A 202 21.16 -7.41 7.92
CA ARG A 202 21.74 -8.54 8.65
C ARG A 202 21.82 -8.27 10.16
N CYS A 203 22.09 -7.05 10.56
CA CYS A 203 22.17 -6.69 11.99
C CYS A 203 20.82 -6.28 12.61
N GLY A 204 19.72 -6.34 11.86
CA GLY A 204 18.37 -6.04 12.36
C GLY A 204 18.10 -4.55 12.55
N ALA A 205 18.75 -3.68 11.77
CA ALA A 205 18.47 -2.25 11.80
C ALA A 205 17.00 -1.97 11.42
N THR A 206 16.36 -1.06 12.14
CA THR A 206 14.99 -0.65 11.86
C THR A 206 14.87 0.06 10.50
N ILE A 207 13.67 0.14 9.94
CA ILE A 207 13.44 0.85 8.66
C ILE A 207 13.83 2.33 8.75
N ALA A 208 13.62 2.97 9.90
CA ALA A 208 14.01 4.35 10.14
C ALA A 208 15.54 4.52 10.11
N GLU A 209 16.27 3.65 10.80
CA GLU A 209 17.74 3.64 10.80
C GLU A 209 18.32 3.34 9.41
N MET A 210 17.76 2.35 8.71
CA MET A 210 18.16 2.08 7.33
C MET A 210 17.93 3.27 6.41
N ASN A 211 16.80 3.97 6.56
CA ASN A 211 16.49 5.14 5.74
C ASN A 211 17.40 6.32 6.05
N ALA A 212 17.80 6.55 7.30
CA ALA A 212 18.80 7.56 7.63
C ALA A 212 20.09 7.35 6.83
N VAL A 213 20.61 6.13 6.76
CA VAL A 213 21.79 5.82 5.94
C VAL A 213 21.50 5.91 4.45
N ARG A 214 20.40 5.29 3.97
CA ARG A 214 20.04 5.26 2.54
C ARG A 214 19.87 6.62 1.91
N LYS A 215 19.31 7.60 2.64
CA LYS A 215 19.10 8.97 2.18
C LYS A 215 20.43 9.69 2.02
N HIS A 216 21.36 9.53 2.95
CA HIS A 216 22.65 10.22 2.96
C HIS A 216 23.68 9.65 1.97
N ILE A 217 23.44 8.44 1.42
CA ILE A 217 24.27 7.87 0.34
C ILE A 217 23.51 7.83 -1.00
N SER A 218 22.64 8.84 -1.26
CA SER A 218 21.79 8.88 -2.46
C SER A 218 21.74 10.28 -3.07
N ARG A 219 21.63 10.34 -4.41
CA ARG A 219 21.42 11.57 -5.19
C ARG A 219 19.95 11.89 -5.43
N ILE A 220 19.02 11.00 -5.04
CA ILE A 220 17.60 11.14 -5.38
C ILE A 220 16.67 11.08 -4.17
N LYS A 221 17.09 10.44 -3.06
CA LYS A 221 16.30 10.25 -1.84
C LYS A 221 16.43 11.43 -0.90
N GLY A 222 15.59 11.46 0.17
CA GLY A 222 15.65 12.47 1.22
C GLY A 222 15.45 13.90 0.67
N GLY A 223 14.45 14.11 -0.18
CA GLY A 223 14.14 15.42 -0.75
C GLY A 223 15.00 15.87 -1.93
N ARG A 224 16.04 15.12 -2.28
CA ARG A 224 17.01 15.56 -3.29
C ARG A 224 16.40 15.63 -4.70
N LEU A 225 15.44 14.77 -5.07
CA LEU A 225 14.74 14.89 -6.35
C LEU A 225 13.98 16.21 -6.45
N ALA A 226 13.29 16.63 -5.39
CA ALA A 226 12.58 17.90 -5.36
C ALA A 226 13.53 19.10 -5.36
N GLN A 227 14.72 18.98 -4.76
CA GLN A 227 15.75 20.01 -4.75
C GLN A 227 16.29 20.30 -6.16
N GLU A 228 16.42 19.27 -6.98
CA GLU A 228 16.93 19.35 -8.36
C GLU A 228 15.89 19.90 -9.36
N PHE A 229 14.62 19.90 -8.98
CA PHE A 229 13.56 20.45 -9.81
C PHE A 229 13.45 21.97 -9.62
N THR A 230 13.58 22.71 -10.73
CA THR A 230 13.54 24.18 -10.74
C THR A 230 12.24 24.78 -11.31
N GLY A 231 11.33 23.92 -11.76
CA GLY A 231 10.04 24.35 -12.33
C GLY A 231 9.06 24.94 -11.32
N ARG A 232 7.85 25.22 -11.80
CA ARG A 232 6.82 25.96 -11.06
C ARG A 232 6.25 25.17 -9.89
N LEU A 233 5.93 23.89 -10.09
CA LEU A 233 5.26 23.03 -9.11
C LEU A 233 5.64 21.57 -9.29
N CYS A 234 5.91 20.86 -8.18
CA CYS A 234 6.02 19.42 -8.12
C CYS A 234 4.82 18.85 -7.37
N LEU A 235 4.00 18.06 -8.05
CA LEU A 235 2.92 17.29 -7.44
C LEU A 235 3.39 15.85 -7.22
N THR A 236 3.55 15.44 -5.96
CA THR A 236 3.87 14.05 -5.62
C THR A 236 2.60 13.30 -5.28
N LEU A 237 2.26 12.33 -6.11
CA LEU A 237 1.08 11.47 -5.98
C LEU A 237 1.53 10.11 -5.45
N ILE A 238 0.96 9.67 -4.34
CA ILE A 238 1.48 8.54 -3.55
C ILE A 238 0.40 7.47 -3.36
N ILE A 239 0.76 6.22 -3.61
CA ILE A 239 0.05 5.04 -3.09
C ILE A 239 0.95 4.44 -2.01
N SER A 240 0.51 4.52 -0.76
CA SER A 240 1.33 4.20 0.40
C SER A 240 1.17 2.75 0.84
N ASP A 241 2.31 2.07 1.00
CA ASP A 241 2.44 0.75 1.63
C ASP A 241 3.17 0.83 2.99
N VAL A 242 3.17 2.00 3.63
CA VAL A 242 3.84 2.22 4.92
C VAL A 242 2.81 2.64 5.97
N ILE A 243 2.88 2.01 7.14
CA ILE A 243 1.99 2.33 8.27
C ILE A 243 2.13 3.80 8.66
N GLY A 244 0.98 4.51 8.71
CA GLY A 244 0.92 5.93 9.07
C GLY A 244 1.30 6.90 7.96
N ASP A 245 1.63 6.43 6.77
CA ASP A 245 1.89 7.21 5.56
C ASP A 245 3.01 8.29 5.70
N PRO A 246 4.13 8.05 6.40
CA PRO A 246 5.19 9.04 6.59
C PRO A 246 5.91 9.30 5.25
N LEU A 247 5.80 10.54 4.75
CA LEU A 247 6.26 10.95 3.43
C LEU A 247 7.78 10.77 3.21
N ASP A 248 8.56 10.91 4.27
CA ASP A 248 10.03 10.75 4.27
C ASP A 248 10.48 9.28 4.30
N VAL A 249 9.58 8.37 4.65
CA VAL A 249 9.83 6.91 4.68
C VAL A 249 9.42 6.25 3.36
N ILE A 250 8.28 6.64 2.79
CA ILE A 250 7.78 6.07 1.53
C ILE A 250 8.81 6.29 0.41
N ALA A 251 9.29 5.22 -0.21
CA ALA A 251 10.40 5.21 -1.18
C ALA A 251 11.68 5.93 -0.68
N SER A 252 11.85 6.12 0.64
CA SER A 252 12.87 6.96 1.29
C SER A 252 12.78 8.44 0.91
N GLY A 253 11.58 8.97 0.69
CA GLY A 253 11.24 10.37 0.53
C GLY A 253 11.96 11.11 -0.60
N PRO A 254 11.80 10.76 -1.89
CA PRO A 254 12.52 11.47 -2.97
C PRO A 254 12.19 12.96 -3.02
N THR A 255 10.98 13.34 -2.66
CA THR A 255 10.47 14.72 -2.72
C THR A 255 10.13 15.29 -1.34
N ALA A 256 10.23 14.49 -0.28
CA ALA A 256 9.92 14.91 1.09
C ALA A 256 11.19 15.38 1.83
N PRO A 257 11.10 16.38 2.72
CA PRO A 257 12.20 16.77 3.59
C PRO A 257 12.70 15.59 4.42
N ASP A 258 13.98 15.55 4.68
CA ASP A 258 14.61 14.52 5.50
C ASP A 258 14.90 15.03 6.90
N PRO A 259 14.24 14.52 7.95
CA PRO A 259 14.53 14.94 9.32
C PRO A 259 15.90 14.46 9.84
N THR A 260 16.51 13.45 9.18
CA THR A 260 17.77 12.83 9.62
C THR A 260 18.99 13.55 9.04
N THR A 261 20.14 13.41 9.70
CA THR A 261 21.40 14.09 9.37
C THR A 261 22.52 13.09 9.05
N TYR A 262 23.67 13.57 8.53
CA TYR A 262 24.87 12.76 8.40
C TYR A 262 25.32 12.19 9.75
N ALA A 263 25.08 12.91 10.84
CA ALA A 263 25.39 12.43 12.19
C ALA A 263 24.49 11.25 12.59
N ASP A 264 23.20 11.28 12.25
CA ASP A 264 22.31 10.16 12.50
C ASP A 264 22.71 8.93 11.67
N ALA A 265 23.01 9.12 10.38
CA ALA A 265 23.47 8.03 9.52
C ALA A 265 24.77 7.39 10.03
N TRP A 266 25.71 8.19 10.52
CA TRP A 266 26.95 7.72 11.13
C TRP A 266 26.69 6.95 12.41
N SER A 267 25.86 7.52 13.32
CA SER A 267 25.52 6.91 14.61
C SER A 267 24.84 5.54 14.45
N VAL A 268 24.02 5.36 13.41
CA VAL A 268 23.43 4.05 13.08
C VAL A 268 24.52 3.04 12.74
N LEU A 269 25.48 3.39 11.89
CA LEU A 269 26.58 2.48 11.51
C LEU A 269 27.49 2.16 12.70
N GLU A 270 27.75 3.13 13.57
CA GLU A 270 28.50 2.95 14.79
C GLU A 270 27.79 2.05 15.80
N LYS A 271 26.50 2.27 16.03
CA LYS A 271 25.63 1.44 16.91
C LYS A 271 25.72 -0.05 16.58
N TYR A 272 25.76 -0.37 15.29
CA TYR A 272 25.80 -1.76 14.83
C TYR A 272 27.23 -2.28 14.55
N GLY A 273 28.27 -1.49 14.84
CA GLY A 273 29.66 -1.87 14.64
C GLY A 273 30.06 -2.04 13.17
N LEU A 274 29.37 -1.36 12.26
CA LEU A 274 29.52 -1.57 10.80
C LEU A 274 30.58 -0.66 10.15
N LEU A 275 31.16 0.31 10.88
CA LEU A 275 32.05 1.30 10.28
C LEU A 275 33.29 0.70 9.60
N GLU A 276 33.79 -0.44 10.08
CA GLU A 276 34.92 -1.16 9.47
C GLU A 276 34.48 -2.19 8.41
N GLU A 277 33.19 -2.55 8.36
CA GLU A 277 32.65 -3.51 7.39
C GLU A 277 32.14 -2.84 6.11
N ILE A 278 31.75 -1.57 6.20
CA ILE A 278 31.23 -0.84 5.02
C ILE A 278 32.37 -0.41 4.09
N PRO A 279 32.06 -0.20 2.79
CA PRO A 279 33.04 0.30 1.84
C PRO A 279 33.67 1.63 2.27
N VAL A 280 34.96 1.79 1.98
CA VAL A 280 35.71 3.00 2.30
C VAL A 280 35.09 4.24 1.66
N SER A 281 34.63 4.15 0.41
CA SER A 281 33.94 5.23 -0.32
C SER A 281 32.71 5.75 0.43
N VAL A 282 31.90 4.84 1.03
CA VAL A 282 30.71 5.19 1.82
C VAL A 282 31.12 5.87 3.12
N ARG A 283 32.11 5.31 3.83
CA ARG A 283 32.64 5.88 5.08
C ARG A 283 33.19 7.29 4.87
N GLU A 284 34.03 7.48 3.85
CA GLU A 284 34.58 8.79 3.49
C GLU A 284 33.49 9.80 3.10
N HIS A 285 32.49 9.37 2.31
CA HIS A 285 31.36 10.22 1.95
C HIS A 285 30.62 10.72 3.18
N LEU A 286 30.28 9.83 4.13
CA LEU A 286 29.60 10.21 5.37
C LEU A 286 30.47 11.13 6.24
N GLN A 287 31.78 10.85 6.34
CA GLN A 287 32.74 11.73 7.07
C GLN A 287 32.81 13.13 6.44
N ARG A 288 32.82 13.23 5.11
CA ARG A 288 32.77 14.53 4.42
C ARG A 288 31.47 15.28 4.75
N GLY A 289 30.34 14.57 4.82
CA GLY A 289 29.07 15.14 5.26
C GLY A 289 29.14 15.66 6.70
N LEU A 290 29.69 14.87 7.63
CA LEU A 290 29.90 15.29 9.03
C LEU A 290 30.75 16.56 9.16
N ARG A 291 31.72 16.76 8.26
CA ARG A 291 32.58 17.98 8.25
C ARG A 291 31.93 19.14 7.49
N GLY A 292 30.72 18.98 6.94
CA GLY A 292 30.04 20.00 6.15
C GLY A 292 30.61 20.22 4.75
N GLU A 293 31.47 19.32 4.25
CA GLU A 293 32.04 19.37 2.90
C GLU A 293 31.02 18.94 1.83
N ILE A 294 30.00 18.20 2.21
CA ILE A 294 28.86 17.79 1.40
C ILE A 294 27.61 18.38 2.04
N PRO A 295 26.73 19.04 1.25
CA PRO A 295 25.49 19.60 1.76
C PRO A 295 24.59 18.52 2.39
N GLU A 296 23.92 18.86 3.46
CA GLU A 296 22.90 18.01 4.07
C GLU A 296 21.76 17.71 3.10
N THR A 297 20.98 16.67 3.42
CA THR A 297 19.70 16.44 2.77
C THR A 297 18.76 17.61 3.07
N PRO A 298 17.87 18.01 2.15
CA PRO A 298 16.89 19.08 2.37
C PRO A 298 16.08 18.87 3.65
N LYS A 299 16.07 19.86 4.53
CA LYS A 299 15.28 19.86 5.79
C LYS A 299 13.92 20.52 5.60
N ASP A 300 13.80 21.34 4.57
CA ASP A 300 12.59 22.07 4.21
C ASP A 300 12.25 21.81 2.74
N LEU A 301 10.99 22.05 2.39
CA LEU A 301 10.56 22.03 1.00
C LEU A 301 11.15 23.22 0.24
N PRO A 302 11.61 23.04 -1.01
CA PRO A 302 12.06 24.16 -1.84
C PRO A 302 10.91 25.14 -2.08
N LEU A 303 11.22 26.43 -1.96
CA LEU A 303 10.26 27.50 -2.15
C LEU A 303 10.21 27.96 -3.62
N GLY A 304 9.02 28.33 -4.08
CA GLY A 304 8.79 29.01 -5.34
C GLY A 304 9.10 30.51 -5.27
N PRO A 305 9.00 31.23 -6.41
CA PRO A 305 9.19 32.66 -6.47
C PRO A 305 8.19 33.46 -5.60
N ASP A 306 7.02 32.87 -5.31
CA ASP A 306 5.98 33.42 -4.46
C ASP A 306 6.19 33.16 -2.95
N GLY A 307 7.31 32.55 -2.59
CA GLY A 307 7.67 32.20 -1.20
C GLY A 307 6.87 31.00 -0.64
N LYS A 308 6.08 30.31 -1.46
CA LYS A 308 5.35 29.10 -1.05
C LYS A 308 6.14 27.84 -1.44
N PRO A 309 5.92 26.72 -0.70
CA PRO A 309 6.51 25.44 -1.12
C PRO A 309 6.10 25.10 -2.56
N ARG A 310 7.11 24.78 -3.39
CA ARG A 310 6.84 24.33 -4.77
C ARG A 310 6.57 22.84 -4.87
N VAL A 311 6.55 22.12 -3.76
CA VAL A 311 6.21 20.70 -3.70
C VAL A 311 4.93 20.50 -2.91
N ALA A 312 4.01 19.71 -3.45
CA ALA A 312 2.80 19.30 -2.75
C ALA A 312 2.68 17.77 -2.81
N HIS A 313 2.44 17.14 -1.67
CA HIS A 313 2.29 15.70 -1.53
C HIS A 313 0.83 15.33 -1.31
N PHE A 314 0.39 14.26 -1.98
CA PHE A 314 -0.96 13.73 -1.85
C PHE A 314 -0.91 12.21 -1.78
N VAL A 315 -1.38 11.64 -0.66
CA VAL A 315 -1.62 10.21 -0.51
C VAL A 315 -2.97 9.91 -1.15
N LEU A 316 -2.94 9.34 -2.35
CA LEU A 316 -4.14 8.99 -3.12
C LEU A 316 -4.83 7.77 -2.55
N ALA A 317 -4.03 6.81 -2.11
CA ALA A 317 -4.47 5.54 -1.56
C ALA A 317 -3.51 5.04 -0.49
N SER A 318 -4.08 4.44 0.54
CA SER A 318 -3.39 3.78 1.64
C SER A 318 -4.27 2.68 2.19
N ASN A 319 -3.78 1.93 3.16
CA ASN A 319 -4.55 0.88 3.81
C ASN A 319 -5.86 1.41 4.44
N ARG A 320 -5.85 2.64 4.95
CA ARG A 320 -7.05 3.30 5.49
C ARG A 320 -8.15 3.41 4.43
N HIS A 321 -7.83 3.83 3.21
CA HIS A 321 -8.80 3.95 2.12
C HIS A 321 -9.38 2.58 1.72
N ALA A 322 -8.54 1.53 1.70
CA ALA A 322 -9.01 0.17 1.45
C ALA A 322 -9.97 -0.32 2.54
N LEU A 323 -9.64 -0.07 3.81
CA LEU A 323 -10.51 -0.43 4.95
C LEU A 323 -11.84 0.34 4.91
N GLU A 324 -11.84 1.62 4.57
CA GLU A 324 -13.05 2.44 4.47
C GLU A 324 -13.99 1.92 3.37
N ALA A 325 -13.44 1.59 2.19
CA ALA A 325 -14.22 1.04 1.08
C ALA A 325 -14.76 -0.37 1.40
N ALA A 326 -13.94 -1.24 2.00
CA ALA A 326 -14.35 -2.55 2.47
C ALA A 326 -15.48 -2.44 3.52
N ALA A 327 -15.35 -1.50 4.47
CA ALA A 327 -16.35 -1.25 5.51
C ALA A 327 -17.67 -0.72 4.93
N GLN A 328 -17.58 0.18 3.94
CA GLN A 328 -18.76 0.67 3.25
C GLN A 328 -19.50 -0.45 2.53
N PHE A 329 -18.79 -1.31 1.79
CA PHE A 329 -19.37 -2.44 1.10
C PHE A 329 -20.01 -3.45 2.08
N ALA A 330 -19.33 -3.76 3.20
CA ALA A 330 -19.86 -4.66 4.21
C ALA A 330 -21.16 -4.13 4.83
N ARG A 331 -21.25 -2.82 5.15
CA ARG A 331 -22.50 -2.19 5.63
C ARG A 331 -23.61 -2.24 4.58
N GLN A 332 -23.30 -1.96 3.32
CA GLN A 332 -24.27 -2.07 2.22
C GLN A 332 -24.76 -3.50 2.01
N SER A 333 -23.95 -4.49 2.39
CA SER A 333 -24.33 -5.91 2.40
C SER A 333 -25.13 -6.33 3.62
N GLY A 334 -25.51 -5.41 4.52
CA GLY A 334 -26.33 -5.69 5.72
C GLY A 334 -25.55 -6.21 6.92
N LEU A 335 -24.23 -5.98 6.97
CA LEU A 335 -23.41 -6.37 8.13
C LEU A 335 -23.17 -5.18 9.07
N GLU A 336 -23.10 -5.46 10.38
CA GLU A 336 -22.40 -4.57 11.30
C GLU A 336 -20.91 -4.57 10.97
N VAL A 337 -20.23 -3.44 11.24
CA VAL A 337 -18.80 -3.31 10.91
C VAL A 337 -18.01 -2.78 12.09
N LEU A 338 -17.00 -3.54 12.51
CA LEU A 338 -15.97 -3.11 13.43
C LEU A 338 -14.64 -2.96 12.68
N GLN A 339 -14.05 -1.78 12.72
CA GLN A 339 -12.72 -1.55 12.16
C GLN A 339 -11.66 -1.52 13.26
N LEU A 340 -10.64 -2.38 13.15
CA LEU A 340 -9.48 -2.39 14.05
C LEU A 340 -8.38 -1.42 13.55
N GLY A 341 -8.58 -0.85 12.36
CA GLY A 341 -7.68 0.13 11.76
C GLY A 341 -6.52 -0.48 10.96
N PRO A 342 -5.65 0.40 10.41
CA PRO A 342 -4.58 0.03 9.46
C PRO A 342 -3.23 -0.24 10.15
N TYR A 343 -3.19 -0.44 11.46
CA TYR A 343 -1.95 -0.44 12.25
C TYR A 343 -1.59 -1.80 12.85
N LEU A 344 -2.19 -2.90 12.33
CA LEU A 344 -1.90 -4.22 12.86
C LEU A 344 -0.53 -4.70 12.39
N GLU A 345 0.45 -4.69 13.29
CA GLU A 345 1.86 -5.02 13.05
C GLU A 345 2.41 -5.97 14.12
N GLY A 346 3.63 -6.45 13.93
CA GLY A 346 4.30 -7.36 14.83
C GLY A 346 4.45 -8.78 14.25
N GLU A 347 4.90 -9.72 15.07
CA GLU A 347 5.03 -11.12 14.67
C GLU A 347 3.67 -11.73 14.36
N THR A 348 3.56 -12.37 13.19
CA THR A 348 2.31 -12.84 12.59
C THR A 348 1.51 -13.77 13.52
N ARG A 349 2.16 -14.76 14.14
CA ARG A 349 1.45 -15.79 14.94
C ARG A 349 0.79 -15.21 16.18
N PRO A 350 1.51 -14.49 17.08
CA PRO A 350 0.89 -13.88 18.25
C PRO A 350 -0.28 -12.96 17.91
N VAL A 351 -0.16 -12.19 16.83
CA VAL A 351 -1.21 -11.29 16.37
C VAL A 351 -2.44 -12.07 15.90
N ALA A 352 -2.24 -13.12 15.10
CA ALA A 352 -3.31 -13.99 14.61
C ALA A 352 -4.03 -14.75 15.72
N GLU A 353 -3.27 -15.29 16.68
CA GLU A 353 -3.82 -15.99 17.85
C GLU A 353 -4.65 -15.04 18.74
N THR A 354 -4.18 -13.80 18.92
CA THR A 354 -4.92 -12.76 19.65
C THR A 354 -6.24 -12.45 18.93
N LEU A 355 -6.23 -12.28 17.61
CA LEU A 355 -7.45 -12.05 16.83
C LEU A 355 -8.43 -13.23 16.93
N ALA A 356 -7.94 -14.48 16.96
CA ALA A 356 -8.78 -15.65 17.16
C ALA A 356 -9.45 -15.68 18.56
N CYS A 357 -8.73 -15.27 19.60
CA CYS A 357 -9.30 -15.12 20.95
C CYS A 357 -10.38 -14.04 20.98
N LEU A 358 -10.13 -12.89 20.33
CA LEU A 358 -11.11 -11.81 20.21
C LEU A 358 -12.33 -12.24 19.39
N ALA A 359 -12.15 -13.02 18.32
CA ALA A 359 -13.26 -13.56 17.53
C ALA A 359 -14.23 -14.40 18.37
N ARG A 360 -13.70 -15.23 19.27
CA ARG A 360 -14.51 -16.01 20.22
C ARG A 360 -15.32 -15.11 21.14
N TYR A 361 -14.66 -14.11 21.74
CA TYR A 361 -15.32 -13.16 22.63
C TYR A 361 -16.43 -12.37 21.90
N TRP A 362 -16.12 -11.81 20.74
CA TRP A 362 -17.12 -11.06 19.96
C TRP A 362 -18.31 -11.93 19.56
N ARG A 363 -18.11 -13.21 19.23
CA ARG A 363 -19.19 -14.11 18.86
C ARG A 363 -20.25 -14.25 19.98
N GLU A 364 -19.86 -14.12 21.25
CA GLU A 364 -20.75 -14.14 22.43
C GLU A 364 -21.43 -12.77 22.65
N GLU A 365 -20.79 -11.67 22.22
CA GLU A 365 -21.25 -10.30 22.49
C GLU A 365 -22.07 -9.68 21.34
N ILE A 366 -21.78 -10.02 20.09
CA ILE A 366 -22.51 -9.45 18.94
C ILE A 366 -23.94 -10.00 18.86
N ARG A 367 -24.82 -9.21 18.23
CA ARG A 367 -26.26 -9.55 18.08
C ARG A 367 -26.66 -9.70 16.60
N GLN A 368 -25.82 -9.27 15.70
CA GLN A 368 -26.01 -9.33 14.26
C GLN A 368 -24.74 -9.82 13.58
N PRO A 369 -24.83 -10.40 12.38
CA PRO A 369 -23.66 -10.74 11.59
C PRO A 369 -22.75 -9.53 11.41
N THR A 370 -21.49 -9.69 11.78
CA THR A 370 -20.52 -8.59 11.85
C THR A 370 -19.28 -8.88 11.02
N ALA A 371 -18.83 -7.87 10.26
CA ALA A 371 -17.52 -7.85 9.61
C ALA A 371 -16.53 -7.08 10.49
N ILE A 372 -15.43 -7.73 10.84
CA ILE A 372 -14.31 -7.11 11.54
C ILE A 372 -13.18 -6.96 10.56
N LEU A 373 -12.76 -5.71 10.32
CA LEU A 373 -11.81 -5.35 9.30
C LEU A 373 -10.51 -4.83 9.93
N SER A 374 -9.40 -5.34 9.48
CA SER A 374 -8.07 -4.85 9.89
C SER A 374 -7.10 -4.81 8.73
N GLY A 375 -6.21 -3.84 8.80
CA GLY A 375 -5.10 -3.72 7.88
C GLY A 375 -3.77 -3.66 8.61
N GLY A 376 -2.72 -3.25 7.91
CA GLY A 376 -1.36 -3.23 8.41
C GLY A 376 -0.50 -4.34 7.82
N GLU A 377 0.69 -4.55 8.38
CA GLU A 377 1.65 -5.52 7.86
C GLU A 377 2.33 -6.25 9.01
N THR A 378 2.08 -7.57 9.11
CA THR A 378 2.77 -8.42 10.09
C THR A 378 4.04 -9.04 9.49
N THR A 379 4.93 -9.52 10.34
CA THR A 379 6.21 -10.13 9.95
C THR A 379 6.29 -11.59 10.35
N VAL A 380 7.08 -12.36 9.59
CA VAL A 380 7.39 -13.76 9.92
C VAL A 380 8.89 -13.91 10.05
N SER A 381 9.37 -14.29 11.22
CA SER A 381 10.77 -14.62 11.45
C SER A 381 11.04 -16.06 11.00
N LEU A 382 11.71 -16.24 9.87
CA LEU A 382 11.95 -17.54 9.26
C LEU A 382 13.28 -18.15 9.73
N PRO A 383 13.32 -19.44 10.11
CA PRO A 383 14.56 -20.17 10.29
C PRO A 383 15.25 -20.43 8.94
N LYS A 384 16.54 -20.85 8.97
CA LYS A 384 17.28 -21.15 7.73
C LYS A 384 16.63 -22.22 6.85
N GLN A 385 15.94 -23.18 7.46
CA GLN A 385 15.16 -24.21 6.77
C GLN A 385 13.69 -24.01 7.10
N HIS A 386 12.89 -23.71 6.12
CA HIS A 386 11.47 -23.49 6.24
C HIS A 386 10.73 -23.99 5.00
N GLY A 387 9.42 -24.20 5.14
CA GLY A 387 8.52 -24.54 4.03
C GLY A 387 8.12 -23.34 3.19
N LYS A 388 7.04 -23.46 2.44
CA LYS A 388 6.51 -22.46 1.52
C LYS A 388 5.33 -21.69 2.16
N GLY A 389 5.30 -20.38 1.99
CA GLY A 389 4.21 -19.53 2.46
C GLY A 389 4.56 -18.04 2.45
N GLY A 390 3.62 -17.25 2.92
CA GLY A 390 3.76 -15.84 3.19
C GLY A 390 3.10 -15.47 4.52
N ARG A 391 3.18 -14.20 4.92
CA ARG A 391 2.66 -13.72 6.22
C ARG A 391 1.15 -13.86 6.35
N ASN A 392 0.38 -13.67 5.27
CA ASN A 392 -1.07 -13.78 5.30
C ASN A 392 -1.53 -15.25 5.40
N GLN A 393 -0.86 -16.15 4.71
CA GLN A 393 -1.07 -17.60 4.83
C GLN A 393 -0.69 -18.08 6.24
N GLU A 394 0.46 -17.64 6.77
CA GLU A 394 0.88 -17.94 8.14
C GLU A 394 -0.11 -17.38 9.17
N PHE A 395 -0.63 -16.16 8.93
CA PHE A 395 -1.67 -15.54 9.75
C PHE A 395 -2.93 -16.40 9.80
N ALA A 396 -3.44 -16.80 8.63
CA ALA A 396 -4.63 -17.62 8.52
C ALA A 396 -4.45 -18.98 9.21
N LEU A 397 -3.26 -19.61 9.09
CA LEU A 397 -2.96 -20.90 9.70
C LEU A 397 -2.88 -20.80 11.24
N ALA A 398 -2.21 -19.77 11.76
CA ALA A 398 -2.11 -19.53 13.20
C ALA A 398 -3.48 -19.18 13.82
N PHE A 399 -4.27 -18.36 13.13
CA PHE A 399 -5.65 -18.06 13.50
C PHE A 399 -6.49 -19.34 13.57
N LEU A 400 -6.44 -20.15 12.52
CA LEU A 400 -7.17 -21.42 12.41
C LEU A 400 -6.78 -22.41 13.50
N HIS A 401 -5.47 -22.56 13.76
CA HIS A 401 -4.95 -23.40 14.83
C HIS A 401 -5.47 -22.96 16.20
N LYS A 402 -5.50 -21.65 16.47
CA LYS A 402 -6.04 -21.13 17.72
C LYS A 402 -7.56 -21.31 17.81
N LEU A 403 -8.28 -21.06 16.72
CA LEU A 403 -9.73 -21.22 16.64
C LEU A 403 -10.16 -22.68 16.83
N SER A 404 -9.36 -23.65 16.38
CA SER A 404 -9.65 -25.10 16.49
C SER A 404 -9.74 -25.59 17.95
N GLN A 405 -9.28 -24.79 18.92
CA GLN A 405 -9.39 -25.07 20.35
C GLN A 405 -10.76 -24.71 20.93
N SER A 406 -11.69 -24.23 20.09
CA SER A 406 -13.06 -23.85 20.44
C SER A 406 -14.02 -24.22 19.30
N ASP A 407 -15.30 -23.81 19.40
CA ASP A 407 -16.25 -23.96 18.28
C ASP A 407 -15.90 -23.00 17.13
N PRO A 408 -15.50 -23.50 15.96
CA PRO A 408 -15.10 -22.69 14.81
C PRO A 408 -16.29 -22.22 13.94
N ASN A 409 -17.50 -22.73 14.20
CA ASN A 409 -18.67 -22.44 13.37
C ASN A 409 -19.04 -20.95 13.43
N GLY A 410 -19.51 -20.39 12.33
CA GLY A 410 -19.90 -18.98 12.25
C GLY A 410 -18.73 -18.00 12.26
N VAL A 411 -17.49 -18.47 12.03
CA VAL A 411 -16.29 -17.63 11.93
C VAL A 411 -15.59 -17.91 10.61
N ILE A 412 -15.36 -16.87 9.81
CA ILE A 412 -14.66 -16.94 8.53
C ILE A 412 -13.63 -15.81 8.48
N LEU A 413 -12.36 -16.15 8.36
CA LEU A 413 -11.27 -15.19 8.11
C LEU A 413 -10.80 -15.32 6.68
N LEU A 414 -10.65 -14.19 6.00
CA LEU A 414 -9.81 -14.00 4.82
C LEU A 414 -8.66 -13.06 5.21
N ALA A 415 -7.42 -13.53 5.09
CA ALA A 415 -6.23 -12.71 5.20
C ALA A 415 -5.53 -12.65 3.84
N GLY A 416 -5.28 -11.44 3.32
CA GLY A 416 -4.70 -11.31 1.99
C GLY A 416 -3.92 -10.02 1.77
N GLY A 417 -2.78 -10.13 1.06
CA GLY A 417 -1.99 -9.00 0.58
C GLY A 417 -2.70 -8.26 -0.54
N THR A 418 -2.79 -6.94 -0.43
CA THR A 418 -3.54 -6.11 -1.40
C THR A 418 -2.91 -6.05 -2.79
N ASP A 419 -1.63 -6.43 -2.95
CA ASP A 419 -0.95 -6.54 -4.24
C ASP A 419 -1.27 -7.85 -5.00
N GLY A 420 -1.94 -8.79 -4.32
CA GLY A 420 -2.31 -10.09 -4.89
C GLY A 420 -1.25 -11.17 -4.69
N GLU A 421 -0.20 -10.87 -3.93
CA GLU A 421 0.90 -11.79 -3.62
C GLU A 421 1.08 -11.95 -2.11
N ASP A 422 1.60 -13.10 -1.68
CA ASP A 422 1.97 -13.37 -0.29
C ASP A 422 3.21 -14.26 -0.23
N GLY A 423 4.37 -13.65 0.05
CA GLY A 423 5.67 -14.30 -0.01
C GLY A 423 6.00 -14.80 -1.44
N PRO A 424 6.83 -15.83 -1.59
CA PRO A 424 7.20 -16.39 -2.90
C PRO A 424 6.14 -17.38 -3.42
N THR A 425 4.84 -17.00 -3.40
CA THR A 425 3.72 -17.86 -3.79
C THR A 425 2.83 -17.21 -4.83
N ASP A 426 1.95 -17.98 -5.47
CA ASP A 426 0.93 -17.53 -6.42
C ASP A 426 -0.41 -17.15 -5.75
N ALA A 427 -0.42 -17.07 -4.42
CA ALA A 427 -1.59 -16.70 -3.62
C ALA A 427 -1.36 -15.38 -2.92
N ALA A 428 -2.42 -14.59 -2.74
CA ALA A 428 -2.41 -13.38 -1.91
C ALA A 428 -2.55 -13.68 -0.42
N GLY A 429 -3.01 -14.88 -0.09
CA GLY A 429 -3.29 -15.29 1.28
C GLY A 429 -4.14 -16.53 1.37
N ALA A 430 -4.96 -16.65 2.42
CA ALA A 430 -5.79 -17.83 2.63
C ALA A 430 -7.07 -17.55 3.43
N PHE A 431 -8.01 -18.49 3.31
CA PHE A 431 -9.22 -18.56 4.14
C PHE A 431 -9.01 -19.48 5.35
N ALA A 432 -9.55 -19.08 6.49
CA ALA A 432 -9.59 -19.89 7.71
C ALA A 432 -11.02 -19.93 8.26
N ASP A 433 -11.63 -21.14 8.26
CA ASP A 433 -12.99 -21.39 8.72
C ASP A 433 -13.19 -22.85 9.15
N ALA A 434 -14.41 -23.19 9.60
CA ALA A 434 -14.76 -24.54 10.02
C ALA A 434 -14.61 -25.59 8.90
N GLU A 435 -14.82 -25.21 7.62
CA GLU A 435 -14.65 -26.13 6.50
C GLU A 435 -13.19 -26.54 6.32
N VAL A 436 -12.26 -25.57 6.43
CA VAL A 436 -10.80 -25.85 6.38
C VAL A 436 -10.40 -26.85 7.47
N LEU A 437 -10.93 -26.68 8.70
CA LEU A 437 -10.67 -27.62 9.79
C LEU A 437 -11.19 -29.02 9.49
N ARG A 438 -12.41 -29.15 8.96
CA ARG A 438 -12.98 -30.45 8.56
C ARG A 438 -12.17 -31.13 7.45
N GLN A 439 -11.74 -30.37 6.45
CA GLN A 439 -10.89 -30.86 5.37
C GLN A 439 -9.53 -31.31 5.90
N ALA A 440 -8.91 -30.55 6.81
CA ALA A 440 -7.65 -30.90 7.43
C ALA A 440 -7.75 -32.21 8.23
N GLN A 441 -8.80 -32.35 9.06
CA GLN A 441 -9.07 -33.57 9.82
C GLN A 441 -9.27 -34.79 8.92
N THR A 442 -10.09 -34.66 7.87
CA THR A 442 -10.36 -35.74 6.91
C THR A 442 -9.09 -36.21 6.21
N ARG A 443 -8.14 -35.31 5.96
CA ARG A 443 -6.85 -35.60 5.30
C ARG A 443 -5.72 -35.94 6.28
N GLY A 444 -5.99 -35.94 7.59
CA GLY A 444 -5.00 -36.20 8.63
C GLY A 444 -3.89 -35.15 8.71
N LEU A 445 -4.18 -33.89 8.34
CA LEU A 445 -3.20 -32.81 8.38
C LEU A 445 -3.14 -32.19 9.79
N ASN A 446 -1.93 -32.06 10.34
CA ASN A 446 -1.69 -31.47 11.65
C ASN A 446 -1.26 -30.00 11.50
N LEU A 447 -2.11 -29.06 11.88
CA LEU A 447 -1.88 -27.61 11.77
C LEU A 447 -0.57 -27.18 12.48
N ALA A 448 -0.29 -27.74 13.68
CA ALA A 448 0.90 -27.39 14.45
C ALA A 448 2.20 -27.79 13.73
N ASP A 449 2.21 -28.90 13.00
CA ASP A 449 3.38 -29.33 12.20
C ASP A 449 3.65 -28.35 11.06
N PHE A 450 2.62 -27.90 10.35
CA PHE A 450 2.76 -26.92 9.27
C PHE A 450 3.20 -25.55 9.79
N LEU A 451 2.68 -25.12 10.94
CA LEU A 451 3.18 -23.92 11.62
C LEU A 451 4.66 -24.07 11.98
N THR A 452 5.05 -25.18 12.62
CA THR A 452 6.45 -25.40 13.03
C THR A 452 7.42 -25.33 11.86
N ARG A 453 7.01 -25.81 10.70
CA ARG A 453 7.83 -25.80 9.46
C ARG A 453 7.69 -24.52 8.64
N HIS A 454 6.83 -23.56 9.03
CA HIS A 454 6.47 -22.38 8.21
C HIS A 454 6.01 -22.79 6.80
N ASP A 455 5.08 -23.75 6.70
CA ASP A 455 4.66 -24.36 5.43
C ASP A 455 3.14 -24.17 5.20
N ALA A 456 2.68 -22.96 5.43
CA ALA A 456 1.27 -22.59 5.35
C ALA A 456 0.70 -22.74 3.93
N TYR A 457 1.49 -22.47 2.89
CA TYR A 457 1.07 -22.65 1.51
C TYR A 457 0.67 -24.10 1.22
N THR A 458 1.54 -25.05 1.55
CA THR A 458 1.28 -26.49 1.32
C THR A 458 0.04 -26.97 2.06
N PHE A 459 -0.17 -26.45 3.29
CA PHE A 459 -1.38 -26.76 4.05
C PHE A 459 -2.65 -26.27 3.33
N PHE A 460 -2.71 -24.98 2.98
CA PHE A 460 -3.91 -24.41 2.38
C PHE A 460 -4.16 -24.87 0.94
N ASP A 461 -3.12 -25.19 0.20
CA ASP A 461 -3.26 -25.80 -1.12
C ASP A 461 -3.89 -27.21 -1.01
N ALA A 462 -3.44 -28.01 -0.03
CA ALA A 462 -4.00 -29.33 0.21
C ALA A 462 -5.50 -29.31 0.56
N VAL A 463 -6.02 -28.24 1.16
CA VAL A 463 -7.45 -28.11 1.56
C VAL A 463 -8.23 -27.13 0.68
N ALA A 464 -7.68 -26.71 -0.49
CA ALA A 464 -8.28 -25.79 -1.44
C ALA A 464 -8.78 -24.48 -0.78
N ALA A 465 -7.98 -23.89 0.10
CA ALA A 465 -8.31 -22.67 0.83
C ALA A 465 -7.33 -21.50 0.60
N LEU A 466 -6.44 -21.62 -0.39
CA LEU A 466 -5.63 -20.50 -0.84
C LEU A 466 -6.50 -19.45 -1.55
N PHE A 467 -6.22 -18.18 -1.28
CA PHE A 467 -6.85 -17.06 -1.95
C PHE A 467 -5.96 -16.56 -3.09
N ARG A 468 -6.43 -16.69 -4.33
CA ARG A 468 -5.69 -16.39 -5.55
C ARG A 468 -6.45 -15.39 -6.44
N PRO A 469 -6.47 -14.09 -6.05
CA PRO A 469 -7.15 -13.06 -6.84
C PRO A 469 -6.40 -12.66 -8.11
N GLY A 470 -5.13 -13.05 -8.24
CA GLY A 470 -4.19 -12.51 -9.23
C GLY A 470 -3.62 -11.15 -8.83
N LEU A 471 -2.72 -10.61 -9.66
CA LEU A 471 -2.08 -9.30 -9.43
C LEU A 471 -3.11 -8.17 -9.50
N THR A 472 -3.05 -7.25 -8.56
CA THR A 472 -4.02 -6.15 -8.41
C THR A 472 -3.55 -4.81 -8.98
N GLU A 473 -2.26 -4.70 -9.30
CA GLU A 473 -1.59 -3.47 -9.75
C GLU A 473 -1.60 -2.33 -8.69
N THR A 474 -1.86 -2.66 -7.42
CA THR A 474 -1.74 -1.75 -6.28
C THR A 474 -0.98 -2.43 -5.14
N ASN A 475 -0.58 -1.67 -4.12
CA ASN A 475 -0.07 -2.23 -2.87
C ASN A 475 -0.28 -1.22 -1.75
N VAL A 476 -1.14 -1.59 -0.79
CA VAL A 476 -1.38 -0.84 0.44
C VAL A 476 -1.32 -1.77 1.66
N MET A 477 -0.37 -2.72 1.66
CA MET A 477 -0.17 -3.74 2.70
C MET A 477 -1.26 -4.82 2.70
N ASP A 478 -1.60 -5.37 3.88
CA ASP A 478 -2.56 -6.47 4.02
C ASP A 478 -3.96 -5.94 4.32
N LEU A 479 -4.98 -6.68 3.89
CA LEU A 479 -6.38 -6.48 4.26
C LEU A 479 -6.95 -7.80 4.78
N ARG A 480 -7.45 -7.78 6.01
CA ARG A 480 -8.06 -8.92 6.68
C ARG A 480 -9.54 -8.67 6.86
N VAL A 481 -10.36 -9.63 6.44
CA VAL A 481 -11.81 -9.63 6.58
C VAL A 481 -12.18 -10.81 7.46
N LEU A 482 -12.67 -10.53 8.66
CA LEU A 482 -13.15 -11.52 9.59
C LEU A 482 -14.67 -11.37 9.72
N LEU A 483 -15.42 -12.38 9.29
CA LEU A 483 -16.87 -12.44 9.40
C LEU A 483 -17.27 -13.31 10.58
N ILE A 484 -18.19 -12.82 11.41
CA ILE A 484 -18.65 -13.52 12.62
C ILE A 484 -20.19 -13.53 12.66
N GLU A 485 -20.76 -14.72 12.87
CA GLU A 485 -22.16 -14.90 13.22
C GLU A 485 -22.33 -14.90 14.75
N PRO A 486 -23.40 -14.32 15.29
CA PRO A 486 -23.74 -14.46 16.71
C PRO A 486 -23.80 -15.91 17.15
N ALA A 487 -23.45 -16.20 18.39
CA ALA A 487 -23.64 -17.53 18.95
C ALA A 487 -25.13 -17.88 18.99
N ALA A 488 -25.47 -19.15 18.74
CA ALA A 488 -26.85 -19.61 18.81
C ALA A 488 -27.42 -19.37 20.23
N GLY A 489 -28.61 -18.73 20.34
CA GLY A 489 -29.25 -18.41 21.59
C GLY A 489 -29.10 -16.97 22.10
N VAL A 490 -28.30 -16.14 21.39
CA VAL A 490 -28.18 -14.71 21.71
C VAL A 490 -29.25 -13.95 20.91
N SER A 491 -30.42 -13.71 21.47
CA SER A 491 -31.49 -12.96 20.80
C SER A 491 -31.36 -11.46 21.03
N ALA A 492 -31.81 -10.65 20.06
CA ALA A 492 -31.91 -9.20 20.20
C ALA A 492 -32.78 -8.74 21.37
N ALA A 493 -33.63 -9.64 21.93
CA ALA A 493 -34.52 -9.35 23.05
C ALA A 493 -33.79 -9.33 24.41
N ASP A 494 -32.61 -9.98 24.53
CA ASP A 494 -31.89 -10.08 25.81
C ASP A 494 -31.02 -8.85 26.15
N ALA A 495 -30.92 -7.89 25.23
CA ALA A 495 -30.08 -6.71 25.41
C ALA A 495 -30.64 -5.65 26.39
N VAL A 496 -31.94 -5.67 26.71
CA VAL A 496 -32.57 -4.62 27.52
C VAL A 496 -32.37 -4.86 29.01
N THR A 497 -32.06 -6.07 29.43
CA THR A 497 -32.04 -6.46 30.85
C THR A 497 -30.70 -6.33 31.57
N LYS A 498 -29.56 -6.27 30.84
CA LYS A 498 -28.22 -6.20 31.48
C LYS A 498 -27.74 -4.81 31.89
N TRP A 499 -28.37 -3.73 31.41
CA TRP A 499 -27.93 -2.35 31.70
C TRP A 499 -28.70 -1.67 32.85
N HIS A 500 -29.70 -2.32 33.46
CA HIS A 500 -30.47 -1.78 34.58
C HIS A 500 -30.18 -2.42 35.94
N GLY A 501 -29.14 -3.21 36.06
CA GLY A 501 -28.83 -3.97 37.24
C GLY A 501 -27.52 -3.67 37.94
N THR A 502 -27.16 -2.39 38.22
CA THR A 502 -26.27 -1.99 39.33
C THR A 502 -26.39 -0.47 39.57
N ALA A 503 -27.51 -0.07 40.14
CA ALA A 503 -27.61 1.13 40.96
C ALA A 503 -28.40 0.73 42.18
N GLY A 504 -27.67 0.29 43.18
CA GLY A 504 -28.13 0.02 44.52
C GLY A 504 -26.98 0.25 45.48
#